data_db490bbfd379ccfa46a8e55e4b7493a2
#
_entry.id   db490bbfd379ccfa46a8e55e4b7493a2
#
_cell.length_a   1.000
_cell.length_b   1.000
_cell.length_c   1.000
_cell.angle_alpha   90.00
_cell.angle_beta   90.00
_cell.angle_gamma   90.00
#
_symmetry.space_group_name_H-M   'P 1'
#
loop_
_entity.id
_entity.type
_entity.pdbx_description
1 polymer ?
#
loop_
_entity_poly.entity_id
_entity_poly.type
_entity_poly.pdbx_seq_one_letter_code
_entity_poly.pdbx_strand_id
1 'polypeptide(L)'
;MHKSLHSFDVIIAGAGPAGSSAAIHLARKDLRVLLVEQKKFPRPKLCGEFISPECRRHFETLGVADAMTDSDPATITETVFYSSRGHHATIPSSWFGGPAALGLSRAVMDNNLLRRAQECGVTVIEGATITEPLTDKHAVRGVGLKLNGDEQQHTAPLTIDATGRARILTRKLNAHEPRSKAKLIAFKVHLRNTRVAPGACEIYFYPDGYGGLSSVEGDVSNLCFIISAAQVKRHH
;
A
#
# COMPACT_ATOMS: atom_id res chain seq x y z
N MET A 1 -26.97 19.13 18.73
CA MET A 1 -25.58 18.68 19.00
C MET A 1 -24.66 19.35 18.00
N HIS A 2 -23.78 20.26 18.43
CA HIS A 2 -22.78 20.86 17.55
C HIS A 2 -21.78 19.78 17.15
N LYS A 3 -21.81 19.33 15.88
CA LYS A 3 -20.75 18.50 15.30
C LYS A 3 -19.46 19.33 15.34
N SER A 4 -18.45 18.87 16.06
CA SER A 4 -17.13 19.52 16.10
C SER A 4 -16.53 19.51 14.69
N LEU A 5 -16.46 20.67 14.07
CA LEU A 5 -15.79 20.89 12.78
C LEU A 5 -14.30 21.11 13.04
N HIS A 6 -13.50 20.08 12.83
CA HIS A 6 -12.04 20.24 12.84
C HIS A 6 -11.57 20.68 11.46
N SER A 7 -10.83 21.78 11.40
CA SER A 7 -10.30 22.32 10.14
C SER A 7 -8.84 21.91 9.96
N PHE A 8 -8.55 21.33 8.81
CA PHE A 8 -7.20 20.98 8.34
C PHE A 8 -6.90 21.73 7.04
N ASP A 9 -5.64 21.75 6.63
CA ASP A 9 -5.25 22.30 5.32
C ASP A 9 -5.39 21.21 4.26
N VAL A 10 -5.11 19.94 4.64
CA VAL A 10 -5.27 18.78 3.76
C VAL A 10 -5.86 17.60 4.53
N ILE A 11 -6.82 16.89 3.91
CA ILE A 11 -7.31 15.60 4.37
C ILE A 11 -6.88 14.53 3.36
N ILE A 12 -6.28 13.44 3.86
CA ILE A 12 -5.83 12.30 3.05
C ILE A 12 -6.62 11.06 3.48
N ALA A 13 -7.30 10.44 2.55
CA ALA A 13 -8.03 9.20 2.74
C ALA A 13 -7.17 8.00 2.37
N GLY A 14 -6.80 7.16 3.35
CA GLY A 14 -5.98 5.97 3.20
C GLY A 14 -4.51 6.18 3.56
N ALA A 15 -4.04 5.43 4.57
CA ALA A 15 -2.66 5.48 5.09
C ALA A 15 -1.76 4.37 4.50
N GLY A 16 -1.99 3.97 3.26
CA GLY A 16 -1.02 3.18 2.48
C GLY A 16 0.20 4.01 2.08
N PRO A 17 1.16 3.43 1.33
CA PRO A 17 2.40 4.14 0.96
C PRO A 17 2.16 5.50 0.32
N ALA A 18 1.19 5.61 -0.58
CA ALA A 18 0.87 6.88 -1.25
C ALA A 18 0.36 7.95 -0.27
N GLY A 19 -0.60 7.57 0.61
CA GLY A 19 -1.18 8.52 1.56
C GLY A 19 -0.21 8.94 2.64
N SER A 20 0.53 7.98 3.22
CA SER A 20 1.55 8.30 4.25
C SER A 20 2.70 9.13 3.68
N SER A 21 3.19 8.82 2.46
CA SER A 21 4.23 9.63 1.81
C SER A 21 3.75 11.06 1.53
N ALA A 22 2.54 11.21 0.99
CA ALA A 22 1.95 12.54 0.77
C ALA A 22 1.80 13.31 2.09
N ALA A 23 1.33 12.64 3.15
CA ALA A 23 1.16 13.24 4.48
C ALA A 23 2.49 13.76 5.05
N ILE A 24 3.58 12.94 4.96
CA ILE A 24 4.91 13.33 5.41
C ILE A 24 5.40 14.59 4.67
N HIS A 25 5.28 14.59 3.33
CA HIS A 25 5.74 15.73 2.53
C HIS A 25 4.95 17.01 2.81
N LEU A 26 3.65 16.91 3.01
CA LEU A 26 2.79 18.06 3.29
C LEU A 26 3.01 18.59 4.70
N ALA A 27 3.13 17.72 5.70
CA ALA A 27 3.41 18.12 7.07
C ALA A 27 4.77 18.82 7.21
N ARG A 28 5.81 18.40 6.46
CA ARG A 28 7.11 19.07 6.40
C ARG A 28 7.08 20.46 5.72
N LYS A 29 5.93 20.85 5.19
CA LYS A 29 5.65 22.19 4.65
C LYS A 29 4.72 22.99 5.59
N ASP A 30 4.68 22.58 6.87
CA ASP A 30 3.88 23.22 7.93
C ASP A 30 2.37 23.21 7.69
N LEU A 31 1.88 22.30 6.81
CA LEU A 31 0.46 22.12 6.59
C LEU A 31 -0.14 21.21 7.68
N ARG A 32 -1.32 21.57 8.18
CA ARG A 32 -2.10 20.75 9.11
C ARG A 32 -2.76 19.61 8.30
N VAL A 33 -2.24 18.40 8.43
CA VAL A 33 -2.67 17.23 7.67
C VAL A 33 -3.47 16.29 8.56
N LEU A 34 -4.64 15.87 8.08
CA LEU A 34 -5.39 14.75 8.62
C LEU A 34 -5.22 13.54 7.69
N LEU A 35 -4.74 12.43 8.24
CA LEU A 35 -4.62 11.13 7.56
C LEU A 35 -5.61 10.14 8.17
N VAL A 36 -6.56 9.66 7.36
CA VAL A 36 -7.63 8.76 7.81
C VAL A 36 -7.43 7.36 7.24
N GLU A 37 -7.45 6.33 8.08
CA GLU A 37 -7.32 4.94 7.67
C GLU A 37 -8.41 4.07 8.29
N GLN A 38 -8.98 3.18 7.48
CA GLN A 38 -10.05 2.28 7.92
C GLN A 38 -9.57 1.17 8.84
N LYS A 39 -8.34 0.72 8.68
CA LYS A 39 -7.75 -0.37 9.48
C LYS A 39 -6.84 0.19 10.55
N LYS A 40 -6.59 -0.59 11.60
CA LYS A 40 -5.53 -0.33 12.57
C LYS A 40 -4.24 -0.97 12.11
N PHE A 41 -3.11 -0.30 12.32
CA PHE A 41 -1.77 -0.79 11.99
C PHE A 41 -1.13 -1.56 13.18
N PRO A 42 -0.21 -2.49 12.91
CA PRO A 42 0.17 -3.01 11.58
C PRO A 42 -0.94 -3.84 10.93
N ARG A 43 -1.06 -3.77 9.61
CA ARG A 43 -2.10 -4.51 8.88
C ARG A 43 -1.56 -5.18 7.61
N PRO A 44 -2.04 -6.40 7.28
CA PRO A 44 -1.69 -7.02 6.01
C PRO A 44 -2.34 -6.30 4.84
N LYS A 45 -1.69 -6.36 3.68
CA LYS A 45 -2.23 -5.90 2.40
C LYS A 45 -1.81 -6.87 1.30
N LEU A 46 -2.69 -7.12 0.35
CA LEU A 46 -2.39 -7.93 -0.81
C LEU A 46 -1.33 -7.24 -1.65
N CYS A 47 -0.12 -7.84 -1.72
CA CYS A 47 1.07 -7.30 -2.38
C CYS A 47 2.11 -8.40 -2.54
N GLY A 48 2.99 -8.28 -3.55
CA GLY A 48 4.18 -9.13 -3.69
C GLY A 48 5.25 -8.89 -2.63
N GLU A 49 5.19 -7.77 -1.91
CA GLU A 49 6.13 -7.42 -0.83
C GLU A 49 7.61 -7.37 -1.27
N PHE A 50 7.81 -7.18 -2.55
CA PHE A 50 9.08 -6.88 -3.17
C PHE A 50 9.21 -5.36 -3.31
N ILE A 51 10.26 -4.80 -2.75
CA ILE A 51 10.57 -3.37 -2.79
C ILE A 51 11.81 -3.20 -3.65
N SER A 52 11.63 -2.64 -4.83
CA SER A 52 12.72 -2.46 -5.79
C SER A 52 13.78 -1.47 -5.29
N PRO A 53 15.05 -1.59 -5.76
CA PRO A 53 16.17 -0.81 -5.23
C PRO A 53 15.97 0.71 -5.29
N GLU A 54 15.29 1.23 -6.31
CA GLU A 54 15.02 2.66 -6.45
C GLU A 54 14.14 3.23 -5.32
N CYS A 55 13.39 2.40 -4.61
CA CYS A 55 12.59 2.82 -3.45
C CYS A 55 13.45 3.31 -2.28
N ARG A 56 14.72 2.90 -2.20
CA ARG A 56 15.65 3.31 -1.15
C ARG A 56 15.77 4.84 -1.08
N ARG A 57 15.95 5.49 -2.21
CA ARG A 57 16.02 6.96 -2.29
C ARG A 57 14.74 7.64 -1.79
N HIS A 58 13.59 7.03 -2.04
CA HIS A 58 12.33 7.54 -1.52
C HIS A 58 12.24 7.37 0.00
N PHE A 59 12.70 6.26 0.54
CA PHE A 59 12.76 6.05 1.99
C PHE A 59 13.70 7.04 2.69
N GLU A 60 14.87 7.32 2.10
CA GLU A 60 15.79 8.37 2.57
C GLU A 60 15.11 9.74 2.58
N THR A 61 14.47 10.11 1.48
CA THR A 61 13.75 11.38 1.36
C THR A 61 12.62 11.51 2.40
N LEU A 62 11.91 10.42 2.69
CA LEU A 62 10.85 10.40 3.69
C LEU A 62 11.40 10.31 5.14
N GLY A 63 12.67 9.97 5.31
CA GLY A 63 13.32 9.77 6.61
C GLY A 63 12.85 8.50 7.32
N VAL A 64 12.65 7.42 6.54
CA VAL A 64 12.24 6.08 7.04
C VAL A 64 13.23 4.99 6.68
N ALA A 65 14.37 5.32 6.05
CA ALA A 65 15.34 4.33 5.56
C ALA A 65 15.88 3.45 6.68
N ASP A 66 16.24 4.03 7.82
CA ASP A 66 16.74 3.31 8.99
C ASP A 66 15.66 2.37 9.54
N ALA A 67 14.44 2.84 9.72
CA ALA A 67 13.33 2.01 10.19
C ALA A 67 13.00 0.84 9.26
N MET A 68 13.18 1.01 7.93
CA MET A 68 13.04 -0.10 6.99
C MET A 68 14.18 -1.12 7.13
N THR A 69 15.42 -0.66 7.35
CA THR A 69 16.60 -1.51 7.54
C THR A 69 16.54 -2.24 8.87
N ASP A 70 16.19 -1.55 9.95
CA ASP A 70 16.09 -2.12 11.31
C ASP A 70 14.94 -3.16 11.45
N SER A 71 14.06 -3.21 10.46
CA SER A 71 12.99 -4.21 10.40
C SER A 71 13.46 -5.59 9.90
N ASP A 72 14.75 -5.77 9.70
CA ASP A 72 15.41 -7.01 9.23
C ASP A 72 14.79 -7.56 7.91
N PRO A 73 14.70 -6.74 6.87
CA PRO A 73 14.12 -7.15 5.60
C PRO A 73 14.98 -8.22 4.93
N ALA A 74 14.35 -9.14 4.21
CA ALA A 74 15.11 -10.06 3.36
C ALA A 74 15.83 -9.30 2.24
N THR A 75 17.12 -9.55 2.06
CA THR A 75 17.90 -8.98 0.96
C THR A 75 17.64 -9.77 -0.32
N ILE A 76 17.21 -9.11 -1.39
CA ILE A 76 16.93 -9.74 -2.68
C ILE A 76 17.91 -9.20 -3.71
N THR A 77 18.81 -10.06 -4.19
CA THR A 77 19.88 -9.71 -5.13
C THR A 77 19.53 -10.00 -6.58
N GLU A 78 18.50 -10.85 -6.79
CA GLU A 78 18.07 -11.23 -8.13
C GLU A 78 16.58 -11.55 -8.20
N THR A 79 16.02 -11.44 -9.41
CA THR A 79 14.67 -11.93 -9.72
C THR A 79 14.77 -13.00 -10.80
N VAL A 80 14.23 -14.18 -10.53
CA VAL A 80 14.22 -15.32 -11.45
C VAL A 80 12.81 -15.46 -12.04
N PHE A 81 12.70 -15.34 -13.35
CA PHE A 81 11.46 -15.50 -14.08
C PHE A 81 11.34 -16.89 -14.67
N TYR A 82 10.30 -17.61 -14.31
CA TYR A 82 10.00 -18.96 -14.84
C TYR A 82 8.84 -18.92 -15.80
N SER A 83 9.04 -19.47 -17.00
CA SER A 83 7.97 -19.69 -17.96
C SER A 83 7.19 -20.97 -17.63
N SER A 84 5.96 -21.10 -18.16
CA SER A 84 5.16 -22.32 -18.04
C SER A 84 5.79 -23.56 -18.68
N ARG A 85 6.84 -23.38 -19.50
CA ARG A 85 7.59 -24.47 -20.15
C ARG A 85 8.88 -24.84 -19.42
N GLY A 86 9.12 -24.28 -18.23
CA GLY A 86 10.31 -24.55 -17.41
C GLY A 86 11.56 -23.77 -17.80
N HIS A 87 11.53 -22.91 -18.82
CA HIS A 87 12.63 -21.99 -19.09
C HIS A 87 12.67 -20.91 -18.04
N HIS A 88 13.88 -20.44 -17.68
CA HIS A 88 14.04 -19.34 -16.76
C HIS A 88 15.03 -18.29 -17.25
N ALA A 89 14.89 -17.08 -16.72
CA ALA A 89 15.81 -15.97 -16.90
C ALA A 89 16.01 -15.27 -15.58
N THR A 90 17.26 -14.93 -15.26
CA THR A 90 17.62 -14.23 -14.02
C THR A 90 18.02 -12.80 -14.33
N ILE A 91 17.46 -11.86 -13.57
CA ILE A 91 17.77 -10.44 -13.66
C ILE A 91 18.32 -9.98 -12.31
N PRO A 92 19.57 -9.48 -12.26
CA PRO A 92 20.15 -8.97 -11.02
C PRO A 92 19.46 -7.68 -10.59
N SER A 93 19.29 -7.50 -9.29
CA SER A 93 18.66 -6.29 -8.72
C SER A 93 19.43 -5.01 -9.06
N SER A 94 20.71 -5.11 -9.36
CA SER A 94 21.54 -3.97 -9.78
C SER A 94 21.08 -3.30 -11.07
N TRP A 95 20.31 -3.97 -11.91
CA TRP A 95 19.70 -3.37 -13.10
C TRP A 95 18.63 -2.32 -12.76
N PHE A 96 18.11 -2.34 -11.53
CA PHE A 96 17.10 -1.42 -11.02
C PHE A 96 17.69 -0.29 -10.17
N GLY A 97 18.96 0.05 -10.37
CA GLY A 97 19.59 1.25 -9.80
C GLY A 97 20.08 1.11 -8.35
N GLY A 98 20.30 -0.13 -7.87
CA GLY A 98 20.85 -0.36 -6.53
C GLY A 98 21.33 -1.78 -6.31
N PRO A 99 22.10 -2.07 -5.23
CA PRO A 99 22.75 -3.35 -5.04
C PRO A 99 21.77 -4.50 -4.76
N ALA A 100 20.65 -4.20 -4.11
CA ALA A 100 19.64 -5.18 -3.76
C ALA A 100 18.24 -4.54 -3.63
N ALA A 101 17.22 -5.34 -3.89
CA ALA A 101 15.86 -5.08 -3.48
C ALA A 101 15.61 -5.59 -2.06
N LEU A 102 14.50 -5.21 -1.45
CA LEU A 102 14.10 -5.65 -0.11
C LEU A 102 12.82 -6.47 -0.18
N GLY A 103 12.80 -7.60 0.50
CA GLY A 103 11.58 -8.31 0.86
C GLY A 103 11.12 -7.83 2.24
N LEU A 104 10.05 -7.08 2.28
CA LEU A 104 9.50 -6.51 3.52
C LEU A 104 7.99 -6.50 3.48
N SER A 105 7.36 -7.03 4.52
CA SER A 105 5.91 -7.10 4.55
C SER A 105 5.25 -5.72 4.53
N ARG A 106 4.07 -5.66 3.93
CA ARG A 106 3.26 -4.44 3.94
C ARG A 106 2.80 -4.05 5.35
N ALA A 107 2.74 -5.02 6.26
CA ALA A 107 2.42 -4.75 7.66
C ALA A 107 3.52 -3.89 8.30
N VAL A 108 4.76 -4.25 8.09
CA VAL A 108 5.93 -3.53 8.63
C VAL A 108 6.16 -2.23 7.87
N MET A 109 6.28 -2.29 6.54
CA MET A 109 6.56 -1.11 5.71
C MET A 109 5.53 0.00 5.90
N ASP A 110 4.24 -0.34 5.80
CA ASP A 110 3.18 0.66 5.92
C ASP A 110 3.14 1.26 7.34
N ASN A 111 3.40 0.44 8.37
CA ASN A 111 3.44 0.90 9.76
C ASN A 111 4.62 1.89 10.01
N ASN A 112 5.80 1.62 9.45
CA ASN A 112 6.93 2.53 9.55
C ASN A 112 6.65 3.88 8.88
N LEU A 113 6.00 3.86 7.71
CA LEU A 113 5.56 5.09 7.04
C LEU A 113 4.51 5.86 7.86
N LEU A 114 3.55 5.16 8.48
CA LEU A 114 2.53 5.78 9.31
C LEU A 114 3.15 6.43 10.56
N ARG A 115 4.04 5.72 11.26
CA ARG A 115 4.76 6.27 12.42
C ARG A 115 5.55 7.53 12.03
N ARG A 116 6.23 7.50 10.89
CA ARG A 116 6.95 8.67 10.40
C ARG A 116 6.02 9.85 10.12
N ALA A 117 4.84 9.60 9.55
CA ALA A 117 3.85 10.66 9.37
C ALA A 117 3.44 11.29 10.72
N GLN A 118 3.20 10.47 11.75
CA GLN A 118 2.89 10.94 13.11
C GLN A 118 4.04 11.78 13.71
N GLU A 119 5.28 11.33 13.55
CA GLU A 119 6.48 12.08 13.99
C GLU A 119 6.63 13.44 13.27
N CYS A 120 6.16 13.53 12.03
CA CYS A 120 6.10 14.78 11.28
C CYS A 120 4.92 15.70 11.69
N GLY A 121 4.12 15.33 12.70
CA GLY A 121 2.99 16.13 13.18
C GLY A 121 1.67 15.89 12.45
N VAL A 122 1.57 14.84 11.63
CA VAL A 122 0.31 14.46 10.97
C VAL A 122 -0.70 13.95 12.02
N THR A 123 -1.91 14.50 12.02
CA THR A 123 -3.01 13.94 12.79
C THR A 123 -3.50 12.66 12.09
N VAL A 124 -3.39 11.50 12.77
CA VAL A 124 -3.78 10.21 12.23
C VAL A 124 -5.01 9.69 12.94
N ILE A 125 -6.01 9.25 12.17
CA ILE A 125 -7.20 8.54 12.68
C ILE A 125 -7.24 7.16 12.04
N GLU A 126 -6.99 6.12 12.85
CA GLU A 126 -7.10 4.72 12.46
C GLU A 126 -8.45 4.12 12.89
N GLY A 127 -8.91 3.10 12.18
CA GLY A 127 -10.19 2.43 12.45
C GLY A 127 -11.40 3.25 12.00
N ALA A 128 -11.20 4.32 11.24
CA ALA A 128 -12.24 5.21 10.78
C ALA A 128 -12.66 4.92 9.33
N THR A 129 -13.95 4.73 9.11
CA THR A 129 -14.50 4.54 7.77
C THR A 129 -14.99 5.87 7.21
N ILE A 130 -14.46 6.27 6.06
CA ILE A 130 -14.95 7.45 5.34
C ILE A 130 -16.34 7.13 4.77
N THR A 131 -17.31 7.92 5.17
CA THR A 131 -18.74 7.74 4.80
C THR A 131 -19.09 8.51 3.54
N GLU A 132 -18.57 9.74 3.39
CA GLU A 132 -18.91 10.62 2.26
C GLU A 132 -17.86 11.73 2.06
N PRO A 133 -17.72 12.27 0.84
CA PRO A 133 -17.12 13.58 0.63
C PRO A 133 -18.10 14.67 1.07
N LEU A 134 -17.63 15.67 1.78
CA LEU A 134 -18.38 16.90 2.05
C LEU A 134 -18.17 17.82 0.85
N THR A 135 -19.23 18.17 0.16
CA THR A 135 -19.15 18.99 -1.05
C THR A 135 -19.95 20.29 -0.88
N ASP A 136 -19.44 21.36 -1.44
CA ASP A 136 -20.24 22.50 -1.81
C ASP A 136 -20.61 22.42 -3.32
N LYS A 137 -21.21 23.47 -3.86
CA LYS A 137 -21.69 23.48 -5.27
C LYS A 137 -20.59 23.18 -6.31
N HIS A 138 -19.30 23.32 -5.98
CA HIS A 138 -18.20 23.31 -6.93
C HIS A 138 -16.95 22.52 -6.50
N ALA A 139 -16.86 22.13 -5.22
CA ALA A 139 -15.63 21.51 -4.70
C ALA A 139 -15.89 20.54 -3.54
N VAL A 140 -14.96 19.63 -3.32
CA VAL A 140 -14.87 18.84 -2.09
C VAL A 140 -14.27 19.72 -1.00
N ARG A 141 -14.94 19.80 0.15
CA ARG A 141 -14.56 20.63 1.30
C ARG A 141 -14.20 19.83 2.53
N GLY A 142 -14.12 18.52 2.40
CA GLY A 142 -13.78 17.64 3.51
C GLY A 142 -14.36 16.24 3.37
N VAL A 143 -14.42 15.55 4.49
CA VAL A 143 -14.97 14.20 4.58
C VAL A 143 -15.85 14.01 5.81
N GLY A 144 -16.90 13.23 5.65
CA GLY A 144 -17.60 12.56 6.74
C GLY A 144 -16.91 11.22 7.02
N LEU A 145 -16.78 10.87 8.28
CA LEU A 145 -16.24 9.57 8.70
C LEU A 145 -17.03 9.00 9.89
N LYS A 146 -16.92 7.69 10.07
CA LYS A 146 -17.45 6.96 11.23
C LYS A 146 -16.32 6.31 12.00
N LEU A 147 -16.21 6.66 13.28
CA LEU A 147 -15.22 6.13 14.20
C LEU A 147 -15.92 5.58 15.46
N ASN A 148 -15.74 4.31 15.78
CA ASN A 148 -16.34 3.65 16.94
C ASN A 148 -17.88 3.78 17.03
N GLY A 149 -18.56 3.95 15.90
CA GLY A 149 -20.00 4.16 15.84
C GLY A 149 -20.41 5.63 15.69
N ASP A 150 -19.58 6.57 16.08
CA ASP A 150 -19.85 8.00 16.03
C ASP A 150 -19.54 8.59 14.66
N GLU A 151 -20.41 9.46 14.17
CA GLU A 151 -20.19 10.23 12.97
C GLU A 151 -19.46 11.54 13.26
N GLN A 152 -18.43 11.82 12.47
CA GLN A 152 -17.60 13.02 12.55
C GLN A 152 -17.49 13.66 11.17
N GLN A 153 -17.28 14.97 11.13
CA GLN A 153 -17.01 15.71 9.90
C GLN A 153 -15.74 16.54 10.07
N HIS A 154 -14.83 16.43 9.09
CA HIS A 154 -13.60 17.20 9.05
C HIS A 154 -13.54 17.96 7.73
N THR A 155 -13.12 19.22 7.80
CA THR A 155 -13.06 20.12 6.64
C THR A 155 -11.63 20.44 6.25
N ALA A 156 -11.38 20.57 4.95
CA ALA A 156 -10.13 21.04 4.38
C ALA A 156 -10.36 21.58 2.96
N PRO A 157 -9.59 22.58 2.51
CA PRO A 157 -9.63 23.04 1.13
C PRO A 157 -9.15 22.00 0.11
N LEU A 158 -8.31 21.03 0.52
CA LEU A 158 -7.82 19.93 -0.30
C LEU A 158 -8.12 18.58 0.34
N THR A 159 -8.67 17.66 -0.46
CA THR A 159 -8.90 16.26 -0.07
C THR A 159 -8.26 15.33 -1.09
N ILE A 160 -7.43 14.39 -0.62
CA ILE A 160 -6.69 13.43 -1.45
C ILE A 160 -7.29 12.03 -1.24
N ASP A 161 -7.72 11.38 -2.33
CA ASP A 161 -8.13 9.96 -2.30
C ASP A 161 -6.92 9.05 -2.53
N ALA A 162 -6.33 8.53 -1.46
CA ALA A 162 -5.26 7.54 -1.44
C ALA A 162 -5.76 6.14 -0.99
N THR A 163 -7.06 5.85 -1.14
CA THR A 163 -7.69 4.58 -0.72
C THR A 163 -7.34 3.40 -1.62
N GLY A 164 -6.45 3.61 -2.59
CA GLY A 164 -5.98 2.59 -3.52
C GLY A 164 -7.12 2.11 -4.44
N ARG A 165 -7.18 0.81 -4.71
CA ARG A 165 -8.19 0.24 -5.63
C ARG A 165 -9.64 0.42 -5.17
N ALA A 166 -9.87 0.70 -3.91
CA ALA A 166 -11.20 0.96 -3.39
C ALA A 166 -11.79 2.28 -3.90
N ARG A 167 -10.93 3.31 -4.10
CA ARG A 167 -11.31 4.62 -4.68
C ARG A 167 -12.58 5.18 -4.04
N ILE A 168 -12.59 5.20 -2.70
CA ILE A 168 -13.81 5.43 -1.91
C ILE A 168 -14.42 6.79 -2.22
N LEU A 169 -13.63 7.85 -2.20
CA LEU A 169 -14.13 9.21 -2.46
C LEU A 169 -14.46 9.40 -3.94
N THR A 170 -13.59 8.97 -4.84
CA THR A 170 -13.78 9.08 -6.29
C THR A 170 -15.08 8.40 -6.74
N ARG A 171 -15.37 7.20 -6.20
CA ARG A 171 -16.64 6.50 -6.51
C ARG A 171 -17.88 7.23 -6.01
N LYS A 172 -17.79 7.83 -4.83
CA LYS A 172 -18.91 8.60 -4.25
C LYS A 172 -19.18 9.91 -4.98
N LEU A 173 -18.17 10.46 -5.65
CA LEU A 173 -18.29 11.61 -6.53
C LEU A 173 -18.78 11.25 -7.95
N ASN A 174 -19.19 10.00 -8.18
CA ASN A 174 -19.68 9.52 -9.47
C ASN A 174 -18.67 9.72 -10.62
N ALA A 175 -17.36 9.75 -10.31
CA ALA A 175 -16.34 9.79 -11.34
C ALA A 175 -16.37 8.47 -12.13
N HIS A 176 -16.87 8.51 -13.35
CA HIS A 176 -17.00 7.36 -14.24
C HIS A 176 -15.61 6.97 -14.75
N GLU A 177 -15.20 5.76 -14.44
CA GLU A 177 -14.09 5.12 -15.14
C GLU A 177 -14.60 3.88 -15.89
N PRO A 178 -14.04 3.63 -17.08
CA PRO A 178 -14.35 2.40 -17.79
C PRO A 178 -13.98 1.18 -16.94
N ARG A 179 -14.93 0.29 -16.71
CA ARG A 179 -14.68 -0.96 -16.00
C ARG A 179 -13.80 -1.84 -16.88
N SER A 180 -12.63 -2.25 -16.39
CA SER A 180 -11.84 -3.29 -17.05
C SER A 180 -12.68 -4.55 -17.22
N LYS A 181 -12.66 -5.13 -18.43
CA LYS A 181 -13.35 -6.39 -18.73
C LYS A 181 -12.63 -7.60 -18.12
N ALA A 182 -11.33 -7.49 -17.85
CA ALA A 182 -10.53 -8.57 -17.27
C ALA A 182 -10.84 -8.70 -15.77
N LYS A 183 -11.42 -9.82 -15.39
CA LYS A 183 -11.66 -10.18 -13.99
C LYS A 183 -10.49 -11.02 -13.50
N LEU A 184 -9.52 -10.36 -12.84
CA LEU A 184 -8.42 -11.02 -12.16
C LEU A 184 -8.72 -11.10 -10.66
N ILE A 185 -8.40 -12.24 -10.08
CA ILE A 185 -8.46 -12.48 -8.63
C ILE A 185 -7.01 -12.63 -8.16
N ALA A 186 -6.69 -11.98 -7.05
CA ALA A 186 -5.37 -12.04 -6.47
C ALA A 186 -5.44 -12.67 -5.08
N PHE A 187 -4.43 -13.48 -4.78
CA PHE A 187 -4.26 -14.19 -3.52
C PHE A 187 -2.89 -13.88 -2.94
N LYS A 188 -2.80 -13.91 -1.62
CA LYS A 188 -1.56 -13.76 -0.88
C LYS A 188 -1.59 -14.63 0.37
N VAL A 189 -0.45 -15.25 0.66
CA VAL A 189 -0.24 -16.01 1.90
C VAL A 189 1.23 -15.89 2.32
N HIS A 190 1.47 -15.82 3.61
CA HIS A 190 2.80 -15.97 4.20
C HIS A 190 3.02 -17.44 4.56
N LEU A 191 4.18 -17.97 4.18
CA LEU A 191 4.58 -19.37 4.33
C LEU A 191 5.89 -19.46 5.11
N ARG A 192 6.07 -20.57 5.83
CA ARG A 192 7.35 -20.94 6.46
C ARG A 192 7.93 -22.18 5.79
N ASN A 193 9.23 -22.41 5.96
CA ASN A 193 9.92 -23.57 5.43
C ASN A 193 9.79 -23.74 3.91
N THR A 194 9.78 -22.64 3.18
CA THR A 194 9.81 -22.67 1.71
C THR A 194 11.20 -22.98 1.20
N ARG A 195 11.31 -23.35 -0.08
CA ARG A 195 12.58 -23.65 -0.75
C ARG A 195 13.03 -22.52 -1.69
N VAL A 196 12.54 -21.29 -1.46
CA VAL A 196 13.03 -20.16 -2.24
C VAL A 196 14.52 -19.97 -2.00
N ALA A 197 15.29 -19.77 -3.07
CA ALA A 197 16.73 -19.58 -2.96
C ALA A 197 17.03 -18.29 -2.16
N PRO A 198 18.05 -18.31 -1.28
CA PRO A 198 18.46 -17.10 -0.57
C PRO A 198 18.80 -15.96 -1.56
N GLY A 199 18.26 -14.78 -1.33
CA GLY A 199 18.49 -13.63 -2.18
C GLY A 199 17.68 -13.60 -3.49
N ALA A 200 16.79 -14.56 -3.74
CA ALA A 200 15.98 -14.62 -4.94
C ALA A 200 14.54 -14.17 -4.69
N CYS A 201 13.98 -13.46 -5.68
CA CYS A 201 12.54 -13.33 -5.89
C CYS A 201 12.17 -14.16 -7.12
N GLU A 202 11.31 -15.13 -6.95
CA GLU A 202 10.89 -16.04 -8.01
C GLU A 202 9.55 -15.60 -8.59
N ILE A 203 9.46 -15.42 -9.90
CA ILE A 203 8.23 -15.06 -10.62
C ILE A 203 7.87 -16.19 -11.57
N TYR A 204 6.68 -16.73 -11.42
CA TYR A 204 6.16 -17.86 -12.18
C TYR A 204 5.04 -17.39 -13.11
N PHE A 205 5.23 -17.55 -14.42
CA PHE A 205 4.21 -17.30 -15.41
C PHE A 205 3.45 -18.59 -15.74
N TYR A 206 2.14 -18.52 -15.77
CA TYR A 206 1.24 -19.60 -16.15
C TYR A 206 0.06 -19.07 -16.95
N PRO A 207 -0.72 -19.90 -17.62
CA PRO A 207 -1.86 -19.45 -18.39
C PRO A 207 -2.83 -18.62 -17.53
N ASP A 208 -3.17 -17.43 -18.05
CA ASP A 208 -4.10 -16.48 -17.43
C ASP A 208 -3.65 -15.87 -16.08
N GLY A 209 -2.34 -15.92 -15.76
CA GLY A 209 -1.85 -15.32 -14.52
C GLY A 209 -0.34 -15.39 -14.33
N TYR A 210 0.09 -14.90 -13.20
CA TYR A 210 1.46 -15.05 -12.69
C TYR A 210 1.46 -15.00 -11.16
N GLY A 211 2.52 -15.48 -10.55
CA GLY A 211 2.74 -15.39 -9.12
C GLY A 211 4.19 -15.12 -8.77
N GLY A 212 4.41 -14.57 -7.60
CA GLY A 212 5.74 -14.32 -7.04
C GLY A 212 5.89 -15.00 -5.69
N LEU A 213 7.08 -15.52 -5.45
CA LEU A 213 7.52 -16.08 -4.17
C LEU A 213 8.85 -15.43 -3.80
N SER A 214 8.93 -14.81 -2.62
CA SER A 214 10.15 -14.22 -2.09
C SER A 214 10.13 -14.21 -0.58
N SER A 215 11.32 -14.20 0.04
CA SER A 215 11.44 -14.02 1.49
C SER A 215 11.09 -12.59 1.89
N VAL A 216 10.56 -12.44 3.09
CA VAL A 216 10.37 -11.18 3.83
C VAL A 216 11.02 -11.31 5.20
N GLU A 217 10.81 -10.37 6.11
CA GLU A 217 11.33 -10.44 7.48
C GLU A 217 10.83 -11.70 8.24
N GLY A 218 11.60 -12.14 9.27
CA GLY A 218 11.20 -13.17 10.23
C GLY A 218 11.12 -14.59 9.68
N ASP A 219 12.01 -14.97 8.75
CA ASP A 219 12.06 -16.30 8.11
C ASP A 219 10.74 -16.72 7.46
N VAL A 220 10.04 -15.76 6.91
CA VAL A 220 8.77 -15.95 6.22
C VAL A 220 8.93 -15.66 4.74
N SER A 221 8.25 -16.43 3.90
CA SER A 221 8.13 -16.15 2.46
C SER A 221 6.71 -15.68 2.14
N ASN A 222 6.65 -14.68 1.28
CA ASN A 222 5.40 -14.19 0.74
C ASN A 222 5.12 -14.84 -0.62
N LEU A 223 4.03 -15.60 -0.70
CA LEU A 223 3.48 -16.07 -1.97
C LEU A 223 2.30 -15.17 -2.36
N CYS A 224 2.43 -14.49 -3.48
CA CYS A 224 1.38 -13.63 -4.02
C CYS A 224 1.16 -13.95 -5.48
N PHE A 225 -0.09 -14.21 -5.89
CA PHE A 225 -0.38 -14.54 -7.28
C PHE A 225 -1.72 -13.97 -7.75
N ILE A 226 -1.84 -13.80 -9.06
CA ILE A 226 -3.06 -13.39 -9.73
C ILE A 226 -3.45 -14.43 -10.77
N ILE A 227 -4.75 -14.63 -10.93
CA ILE A 227 -5.32 -15.57 -11.89
C ILE A 227 -6.66 -15.05 -12.44
N SER A 228 -7.06 -15.44 -13.63
CA SER A 228 -8.36 -15.06 -14.16
C SER A 228 -9.50 -15.66 -13.32
N ALA A 229 -10.58 -14.91 -13.15
CA ALA A 229 -11.77 -15.39 -12.45
C ALA A 229 -12.41 -16.61 -13.14
N ALA A 230 -12.18 -16.78 -14.45
CA ALA A 230 -12.65 -17.93 -15.21
C ALA A 230 -11.92 -19.21 -14.77
N GLN A 231 -10.60 -19.13 -14.52
CA GLN A 231 -9.82 -20.27 -14.02
C GLN A 231 -10.24 -20.66 -12.61
N VAL A 232 -10.44 -19.68 -11.72
CA VAL A 232 -10.91 -19.99 -10.35
C VAL A 232 -12.23 -20.78 -10.40
N LYS A 233 -13.17 -20.39 -11.27
CA LYS A 233 -14.46 -21.09 -11.41
C LYS A 233 -14.37 -22.52 -11.98
N ARG A 234 -13.28 -22.85 -12.70
CA ARG A 234 -13.09 -24.19 -13.25
C ARG A 234 -12.58 -25.20 -12.23
N HIS A 235 -12.03 -24.73 -11.11
CA HIS A 235 -11.42 -25.57 -10.09
C HIS A 235 -12.22 -25.58 -8.78
N HIS A 236 -13.40 -24.98 -8.78
CA HIS A 236 -14.45 -25.10 -7.76
C HIS A 236 -15.65 -25.84 -8.35
#